data_cbe76e05e17f9029305ae83b2d7af3b7
#
_entry.id   cbe76e05e17f9029305ae83b2d7af3b7
#
_cell.length_a   1.000
_cell.length_b   1.000
_cell.length_c   1.000
_cell.angle_alpha   90.00
_cell.angle_beta   90.00
_cell.angle_gamma   90.00
#
_symmetry.space_group_name_H-M   'P 1'
#
loop_
_entity.id
_entity.type
_entity.pdbx_description
1 polymer ?
#
loop_
_entity_poly.entity_id
_entity_poly.type
_entity_poly.pdbx_seq_one_letter_code
_entity_poly.pdbx_strand_id
1 'polypeptide(L)'
;MNVLALDVGGTTIKGGLVNEKLKIKEKFIEDTPKKESSFLSLIKKIHDRFSNETEQVSLGMPGFVDNDNHIFKYGTNMQFSIDFKKLELIKDKKIYLENDGNLAAYSEYLLHFKNHYKNLIMLTFGTGIGGGIIHNSQIFKGSGNAGEIGRTLINENSYLEDVISARAWTKKCKELLEQNQNTQINEYNKTYQSISTILNKHIDNL
;
A
#
# COMPACT_ATOMS: atom_id res chain seq x y z
N MET A 1 2.81 -3.27 25.32
CA MET A 1 3.07 -2.09 24.46
C MET A 1 2.11 -2.09 23.28
N ASN A 2 1.64 -0.92 22.81
CA ASN A 2 0.81 -0.84 21.61
C ASN A 2 1.55 -0.03 20.54
N VAL A 3 1.25 -0.30 19.29
CA VAL A 3 1.75 0.43 18.11
C VAL A 3 0.56 1.06 17.41
N LEU A 4 0.63 2.33 17.08
CA LEU A 4 -0.27 2.97 16.16
C LEU A 4 0.18 2.64 14.74
N ALA A 5 -0.55 1.78 14.06
CA ALA A 5 -0.26 1.36 12.69
C ALA A 5 -1.17 2.11 11.70
N LEU A 6 -0.57 2.70 10.67
CA LEU A 6 -1.25 3.46 9.63
C LEU A 6 -0.87 2.88 8.26
N ASP A 7 -1.87 2.45 7.51
CA ASP A 7 -1.76 2.10 6.09
C ASP A 7 -2.31 3.27 5.26
N VAL A 8 -1.41 4.03 4.66
CA VAL A 8 -1.73 5.22 3.90
C VAL A 8 -1.96 4.84 2.44
N GLY A 9 -3.22 4.66 2.07
CA GLY A 9 -3.58 4.46 0.67
C GLY A 9 -3.76 5.78 -0.10
N GLY A 10 -3.87 5.67 -1.40
CA GLY A 10 -4.11 6.84 -2.26
C GLY A 10 -5.46 7.53 -2.04
N THR A 11 -6.44 6.85 -1.46
CA THR A 11 -7.80 7.36 -1.22
C THR A 11 -8.15 7.39 0.27
N THR A 12 -7.76 6.36 1.02
CA THR A 12 -8.07 6.21 2.43
C THR A 12 -6.83 5.86 3.24
N ILE A 13 -6.79 6.32 4.48
CA ILE A 13 -5.85 5.88 5.51
C ILE A 13 -6.61 4.90 6.39
N LYS A 14 -6.15 3.66 6.43
CA LYS A 14 -6.63 2.67 7.39
C LYS A 14 -5.68 2.65 8.57
N GLY A 15 -6.22 2.71 9.78
CA GLY A 15 -5.37 2.74 10.96
C GLY A 15 -5.92 1.89 12.09
N GLY A 16 -5.04 1.59 13.04
CA GLY A 16 -5.44 0.85 14.21
C GLY A 16 -4.37 0.83 15.29
N LEU A 17 -4.84 0.60 16.52
CA LEU A 17 -3.98 0.36 17.66
C LEU A 17 -3.73 -1.15 17.78
N VAL A 18 -2.49 -1.58 17.60
CA VAL A 18 -2.08 -2.99 17.55
C VAL A 18 -1.25 -3.32 18.79
N ASN A 19 -1.60 -4.40 19.48
CA ASN A 19 -0.85 -4.88 20.64
C ASN A 19 0.27 -5.87 20.29
N GLU A 20 1.08 -6.26 21.26
CA GLU A 20 2.18 -7.22 21.10
C GLU A 20 1.77 -8.61 20.57
N LYS A 21 0.50 -8.99 20.75
CA LYS A 21 -0.06 -10.24 20.23
C LYS A 21 -0.62 -10.09 18.82
N LEU A 22 -0.30 -9.00 18.13
CA LEU A 22 -0.79 -8.63 16.81
C LEU A 22 -2.33 -8.50 16.73
N LYS A 23 -2.98 -8.27 17.86
CA LYS A 23 -4.42 -8.02 17.90
C LYS A 23 -4.69 -6.53 17.75
N ILE A 24 -5.57 -6.20 16.83
CA ILE A 24 -6.06 -4.84 16.63
C ILE A 24 -7.09 -4.56 17.73
N LYS A 25 -6.82 -3.59 18.58
CA LYS A 25 -7.73 -3.14 19.65
C LYS A 25 -8.79 -2.17 19.13
N GLU A 26 -8.38 -1.30 18.26
CA GLU A 26 -9.23 -0.27 17.66
C GLU A 26 -8.86 -0.11 16.19
N LYS A 27 -9.88 0.05 15.32
CA LYS A 27 -9.72 0.32 13.89
C LYS A 27 -10.40 1.64 13.54
N PHE A 28 -9.84 2.35 12.57
CA PHE A 28 -10.47 3.54 11.97
C PHE A 28 -10.08 3.65 10.50
N ILE A 29 -10.90 4.41 9.77
CA ILE A 29 -10.65 4.77 8.37
C ILE A 29 -10.88 6.27 8.26
N GLU A 30 -9.96 6.95 7.58
CA GLU A 30 -10.04 8.38 7.26
C GLU A 30 -9.74 8.58 5.77
N ASP A 31 -10.27 9.62 5.16
CA ASP A 31 -9.93 9.96 3.78
C ASP A 31 -8.49 10.50 3.70
N THR A 32 -7.73 10.08 2.67
CA THR A 32 -6.37 10.57 2.45
C THR A 32 -6.38 11.99 1.88
N PRO A 33 -5.93 13.01 2.63
CA PRO A 33 -5.85 14.36 2.13
C PRO A 33 -4.82 14.49 0.99
N LYS A 34 -5.16 15.30 -0.01
CA LYS A 34 -4.29 15.50 -1.19
C LYS A 34 -3.27 16.62 -1.00
N LYS A 35 -3.44 17.46 0.01
CA LYS A 35 -2.51 18.55 0.34
C LYS A 35 -1.68 18.16 1.56
N GLU A 36 -0.39 18.45 1.52
CA GLU A 36 0.56 18.18 2.60
C GLU A 36 0.06 18.70 3.95
N SER A 37 -0.34 19.98 4.02
CA SER A 37 -0.80 20.61 5.27
C SER A 37 -2.00 19.90 5.89
N SER A 38 -2.97 19.48 5.06
CA SER A 38 -4.15 18.74 5.51
C SER A 38 -3.79 17.34 5.95
N PHE A 39 -2.85 16.68 5.24
CA PHE A 39 -2.34 15.37 5.62
C PHE A 39 -1.64 15.44 6.98
N LEU A 40 -0.74 16.39 7.19
CA LEU A 40 -0.04 16.58 8.46
C LEU A 40 -1.02 16.89 9.61
N SER A 41 -2.05 17.70 9.35
CA SER A 41 -3.10 17.98 10.33
C SER A 41 -3.88 16.73 10.73
N LEU A 42 -4.18 15.85 9.75
CA LEU A 42 -4.85 14.58 10.02
C LEU A 42 -3.93 13.63 10.82
N ILE A 43 -2.68 13.48 10.43
CA ILE A 43 -1.71 12.65 11.18
C ILE A 43 -1.60 13.14 12.63
N LYS A 44 -1.56 14.47 12.84
CA LYS A 44 -1.58 15.03 14.18
C LYS A 44 -2.84 14.63 14.96
N LYS A 45 -4.01 14.83 14.38
CA LYS A 45 -5.29 14.47 15.01
C LYS A 45 -5.33 12.99 15.41
N ILE A 46 -4.87 12.11 14.53
CA ILE A 46 -4.79 10.67 14.80
C ILE A 46 -3.78 10.39 15.92
N HIS A 47 -2.60 10.98 15.85
CA HIS A 47 -1.58 10.83 16.90
C HIS A 47 -2.12 11.27 18.27
N ASP A 48 -2.72 12.48 18.36
CA ASP A 48 -3.21 13.03 19.61
C ASP A 48 -4.28 12.13 20.24
N ARG A 49 -5.13 11.48 19.43
CA ARG A 49 -6.13 10.52 19.89
C ARG A 49 -5.50 9.31 20.62
N PHE A 50 -4.34 8.84 20.17
CA PHE A 50 -3.70 7.62 20.69
C PHE A 50 -2.40 7.88 21.44
N SER A 51 -2.03 9.14 21.69
CA SER A 51 -0.74 9.54 22.24
C SER A 51 -0.41 8.90 23.58
N ASN A 52 -1.42 8.70 24.43
CA ASN A 52 -1.25 8.10 25.76
C ASN A 52 -1.22 6.57 25.74
N GLU A 53 -1.56 5.95 24.61
CA GLU A 53 -1.68 4.49 24.49
C GLU A 53 -0.54 3.85 23.71
N THR A 54 0.27 4.64 23.02
CA THR A 54 1.34 4.15 22.16
C THR A 54 2.63 4.95 22.28
N GLU A 55 3.74 4.26 22.20
CA GLU A 55 5.09 4.85 22.11
C GLU A 55 5.67 4.75 20.69
N GLN A 56 4.99 4.04 19.81
CA GLN A 56 5.48 3.73 18.46
C GLN A 56 4.40 4.04 17.42
N VAL A 57 4.84 4.59 16.29
CA VAL A 57 4.01 4.83 15.11
C VAL A 57 4.64 4.12 13.92
N SER A 58 3.87 3.28 13.26
CA SER A 58 4.27 2.58 12.04
C SER A 58 3.42 3.09 10.86
N LEU A 59 4.09 3.51 9.79
CA LEU A 59 3.42 4.06 8.59
C LEU A 59 3.82 3.23 7.36
N GLY A 60 2.81 2.65 6.70
CA GLY A 60 2.90 2.16 5.34
C GLY A 60 2.55 3.30 4.38
N MET A 61 3.45 3.65 3.47
CA MET A 61 3.29 4.78 2.56
C MET A 61 3.25 4.34 1.10
N PRO A 62 2.37 4.92 0.28
CA PRO A 62 2.19 4.51 -1.12
C PRO A 62 3.23 5.17 -2.02
N GLY A 63 4.42 4.59 -2.14
CA GLY A 63 5.47 5.10 -3.01
C GLY A 63 6.87 5.05 -2.41
N PHE A 64 7.67 6.06 -2.74
CA PHE A 64 9.11 6.08 -2.43
C PHE A 64 9.39 6.51 -1.00
N VAL A 65 10.03 5.64 -0.26
CA VAL A 65 10.37 5.84 1.15
C VAL A 65 11.87 5.70 1.35
N ASP A 66 12.44 6.66 2.04
CA ASP A 66 13.79 6.60 2.58
C ASP A 66 13.68 6.23 4.07
N ASN A 67 13.84 4.95 4.34
CA ASN A 67 13.64 4.41 5.69
C ASN A 67 14.69 4.92 6.68
N ASP A 68 15.94 5.05 6.25
CA ASP A 68 17.06 5.42 7.12
C ASP A 68 16.92 6.87 7.61
N ASN A 69 16.41 7.72 6.72
CA ASN A 69 16.16 9.12 7.03
C ASN A 69 14.73 9.40 7.49
N HIS A 70 13.82 8.42 7.47
CA HIS A 70 12.39 8.56 7.75
C HIS A 70 11.70 9.59 6.86
N ILE A 71 12.03 9.58 5.56
CA ILE A 71 11.48 10.49 4.59
C ILE A 71 10.55 9.74 3.63
N PHE A 72 9.31 10.17 3.54
CA PHE A 72 8.47 9.88 2.38
C PHE A 72 8.81 10.88 1.28
N LYS A 73 9.26 10.41 0.13
CA LYS A 73 9.70 11.28 -0.96
C LYS A 73 8.54 11.71 -1.86
N TYR A 74 7.81 10.76 -2.38
CA TYR A 74 6.60 10.96 -3.19
C TYR A 74 5.91 9.63 -3.50
N GLY A 75 4.66 9.72 -3.91
CA GLY A 75 3.87 8.59 -4.44
C GLY A 75 2.94 9.04 -5.54
N THR A 76 2.34 8.10 -6.25
CA THR A 76 1.46 8.39 -7.41
C THR A 76 0.32 9.35 -7.06
N ASN A 77 -0.23 9.24 -5.85
CA ASN A 77 -1.36 10.03 -5.39
C ASN A 77 -0.99 11.12 -4.37
N MET A 78 0.30 11.20 -4.00
CA MET A 78 0.83 12.13 -2.99
C MET A 78 2.12 12.75 -3.53
N GLN A 79 1.99 13.93 -4.15
CA GLN A 79 3.07 14.64 -4.85
C GLN A 79 3.81 15.63 -3.92
N PHE A 80 4.00 15.25 -2.66
CA PHE A 80 4.73 16.03 -1.67
C PHE A 80 5.65 15.11 -0.85
N SER A 81 6.68 15.69 -0.26
CA SER A 81 7.66 14.98 0.56
C SER A 81 7.44 15.31 2.04
N ILE A 82 7.62 14.32 2.91
CA ILE A 82 7.51 14.49 4.35
C ILE A 82 8.76 13.94 5.02
N ASP A 83 9.44 14.79 5.77
CA ASP A 83 10.49 14.39 6.70
C ASP A 83 9.88 14.15 8.09
N PHE A 84 9.62 12.89 8.41
CA PHE A 84 8.98 12.51 9.66
C PHE A 84 9.85 12.78 10.90
N LYS A 85 11.17 12.87 10.76
CA LYS A 85 12.07 13.25 11.89
C LYS A 85 11.89 14.71 12.30
N LYS A 86 11.49 15.58 11.37
CA LYS A 86 11.27 17.00 11.63
C LYS A 86 9.86 17.32 12.10
N LEU A 87 8.95 16.33 12.08
CA LEU A 87 7.61 16.52 12.58
C LEU A 87 7.65 16.55 14.11
N GLU A 88 7.50 17.73 14.71
CA GLU A 88 7.38 17.88 16.16
C GLU A 88 6.20 17.09 16.74
N LEU A 89 5.21 16.81 15.92
CA LEU A 89 3.98 16.08 16.22
C LEU A 89 4.19 14.69 16.81
N ILE A 90 5.26 14.03 16.42
CA ILE A 90 5.57 12.65 16.81
C ILE A 90 7.00 12.52 17.34
N LYS A 91 7.58 13.65 17.76
CA LYS A 91 8.97 13.77 18.19
C LYS A 91 9.35 12.79 19.30
N ASP A 92 8.43 12.50 20.20
CA ASP A 92 8.65 11.61 21.34
C ASP A 92 8.29 10.14 21.03
N LYS A 93 7.92 9.84 19.78
CA LYS A 93 7.52 8.50 19.37
C LYS A 93 8.60 7.85 18.50
N LYS A 94 8.75 6.54 18.65
CA LYS A 94 9.58 5.77 17.73
C LYS A 94 8.82 5.56 16.42
N ILE A 95 9.37 6.04 15.31
CA ILE A 95 8.73 6.00 14.00
C ILE A 95 9.31 4.85 13.19
N TYR A 96 8.42 4.11 12.55
CA TYR A 96 8.75 3.13 11.51
C TYR A 96 8.04 3.52 10.23
N LEU A 97 8.79 3.66 9.18
CA LEU A 97 8.29 4.08 7.87
C LEU A 97 8.71 3.05 6.84
N GLU A 98 7.75 2.56 6.05
CA GLU A 98 8.02 1.60 4.98
C GLU A 98 7.06 1.82 3.81
N ASN A 99 7.42 1.32 2.63
CA ASN A 99 6.51 1.22 1.50
C ASN A 99 5.38 0.22 1.80
N ASP A 100 4.16 0.52 1.36
CA ASP A 100 2.95 -0.27 1.59
C ASP A 100 3.04 -1.70 0.99
N GLY A 101 3.55 -1.83 -0.23
CA GLY A 101 3.75 -3.13 -0.88
C GLY A 101 4.79 -4.01 -0.16
N ASN A 102 5.88 -3.39 0.32
CA ASN A 102 6.88 -4.08 1.14
C ASN A 102 6.29 -4.58 2.46
N LEU A 103 5.48 -3.76 3.13
CA LEU A 103 4.80 -4.16 4.37
C LEU A 103 3.81 -5.29 4.13
N ALA A 104 3.04 -5.22 3.04
CA ALA A 104 2.12 -6.29 2.67
C ALA A 104 2.87 -7.61 2.46
N ALA A 105 3.96 -7.59 1.67
CA ALA A 105 4.79 -8.78 1.44
C ALA A 105 5.40 -9.34 2.74
N TYR A 106 5.86 -8.45 3.62
CA TYR A 106 6.44 -8.86 4.89
C TYR A 106 5.41 -9.43 5.86
N SER A 107 4.20 -8.88 5.86
CA SER A 107 3.09 -9.38 6.65
C SER A 107 2.68 -10.79 6.23
N GLU A 108 2.51 -11.02 4.92
CA GLU A 108 2.23 -12.35 4.38
C GLU A 108 3.35 -13.35 4.73
N TYR A 109 4.59 -12.92 4.57
CA TYR A 109 5.74 -13.74 4.94
C TYR A 109 5.69 -14.13 6.43
N LEU A 110 5.51 -13.17 7.33
CA LEU A 110 5.50 -13.43 8.78
C LEU A 110 4.35 -14.33 9.22
N LEU A 111 3.17 -14.14 8.64
CA LEU A 111 1.97 -14.86 9.05
C LEU A 111 1.91 -16.27 8.49
N HIS A 112 2.36 -16.48 7.25
CA HIS A 112 2.10 -17.72 6.52
C HIS A 112 3.34 -18.49 6.09
N PHE A 113 4.49 -17.83 5.86
CA PHE A 113 5.61 -18.44 5.16
C PHE A 113 6.93 -18.52 5.94
N LYS A 114 7.13 -17.75 7.01
CA LYS A 114 8.42 -17.64 7.73
C LYS A 114 9.00 -18.96 8.23
N ASN A 115 8.14 -19.95 8.53
CA ASN A 115 8.58 -21.25 9.05
C ASN A 115 9.01 -22.22 7.94
N HIS A 116 8.70 -21.90 6.68
CA HIS A 116 8.93 -22.79 5.53
C HIS A 116 9.93 -22.21 4.52
N TYR A 117 9.93 -20.89 4.35
CA TYR A 117 10.72 -20.21 3.33
C TYR A 117 11.47 -19.03 3.92
N LYS A 118 12.65 -18.73 3.37
CA LYS A 118 13.43 -17.51 3.68
C LYS A 118 13.29 -16.44 2.61
N ASN A 119 12.76 -16.82 1.46
CA ASN A 119 12.62 -15.93 0.31
C ASN A 119 11.18 -15.99 -0.20
N LEU A 120 10.62 -14.83 -0.53
CA LEU A 120 9.26 -14.69 -1.06
C LEU A 120 9.22 -13.48 -1.98
N ILE A 121 8.48 -13.60 -3.07
CA ILE A 121 8.07 -12.47 -3.89
C ILE A 121 6.54 -12.42 -3.83
N MET A 122 6.01 -11.29 -3.45
CA MET A 122 4.57 -11.02 -3.48
C MET A 122 4.26 -9.98 -4.54
N LEU A 123 3.19 -10.21 -5.30
CA LEU A 123 2.64 -9.26 -6.26
C LEU A 123 1.22 -8.91 -5.87
N THR A 124 0.89 -7.63 -5.94
CA THR A 124 -0.48 -7.14 -5.78
C THR A 124 -1.03 -6.67 -7.11
N PHE A 125 -2.20 -7.17 -7.47
CA PHE A 125 -2.90 -6.83 -8.71
C PHE A 125 -4.07 -5.90 -8.39
N GLY A 126 -3.91 -4.61 -8.70
CA GLY A 126 -4.90 -3.58 -8.48
C GLY A 126 -4.92 -2.57 -9.62
N THR A 127 -5.15 -1.29 -9.33
CA THR A 127 -5.02 -0.19 -10.29
C THR A 127 -3.68 -0.21 -11.01
N GLY A 128 -2.60 -0.52 -10.29
CA GLY A 128 -1.26 -0.84 -10.80
C GLY A 128 -0.86 -2.26 -10.40
N ILE A 129 0.42 -2.57 -10.55
CA ILE A 129 1.07 -3.77 -10.02
C ILE A 129 2.07 -3.33 -8.97
N GLY A 130 1.77 -3.65 -7.73
CA GLY A 130 2.69 -3.47 -6.60
C GLY A 130 3.32 -4.79 -6.18
N GLY A 131 4.15 -4.74 -5.16
CA GLY A 131 4.72 -5.94 -4.58
C GLY A 131 5.81 -5.67 -3.56
N GLY A 132 6.40 -6.76 -3.10
CA GLY A 132 7.55 -6.72 -2.20
C GLY A 132 8.35 -7.99 -2.32
N ILE A 133 9.63 -7.89 -2.00
CA ILE A 133 10.59 -9.00 -2.05
C ILE A 133 11.10 -9.23 -0.65
N ILE A 134 11.01 -10.47 -0.19
CA ILE A 134 11.65 -10.94 1.03
C ILE A 134 12.84 -11.79 0.63
N HIS A 135 14.01 -11.47 1.14
CA HIS A 135 15.24 -12.21 0.96
C HIS A 135 15.92 -12.44 2.30
N ASN A 136 16.29 -13.68 2.58
CA ASN A 136 16.86 -14.08 3.87
C ASN A 136 16.01 -13.61 5.07
N SER A 137 14.69 -13.74 4.96
CA SER A 137 13.71 -13.36 6.00
C SER A 137 13.59 -11.87 6.27
N GLN A 138 14.09 -11.01 5.40
CA GLN A 138 14.03 -9.56 5.51
C GLN A 138 13.51 -8.94 4.21
N ILE A 139 12.94 -7.74 4.31
CA ILE A 139 12.54 -6.97 3.13
C ILE A 139 13.79 -6.65 2.30
N PHE A 140 13.79 -7.06 1.06
CA PHE A 140 14.85 -6.72 0.11
C PHE A 140 14.48 -5.44 -0.66
N LYS A 141 15.20 -4.38 -0.40
CA LYS A 141 14.95 -3.04 -0.97
C LYS A 141 15.84 -2.72 -2.17
N GLY A 142 16.96 -3.45 -2.35
CA GLY A 142 17.99 -3.07 -3.29
C GLY A 142 18.49 -1.64 -2.98
N SER A 143 18.45 -0.77 -3.98
CA SER A 143 18.75 0.67 -3.80
C SER A 143 17.51 1.49 -3.37
N GLY A 144 16.47 0.84 -2.84
CA GLY A 144 15.26 1.47 -2.29
C GLY A 144 13.94 0.94 -2.86
N ASN A 145 13.91 0.50 -4.12
CA ASN A 145 12.66 0.24 -4.85
C ASN A 145 12.62 -1.14 -5.53
N ALA A 146 13.32 -2.13 -5.00
CA ALA A 146 13.38 -3.47 -5.61
C ALA A 146 11.99 -4.13 -5.72
N GLY A 147 11.04 -3.76 -4.85
CA GLY A 147 9.65 -4.25 -4.86
C GLY A 147 8.75 -3.62 -5.93
N GLU A 148 9.20 -2.59 -6.63
CA GLU A 148 8.42 -1.91 -7.69
C GLU A 148 8.40 -2.72 -9.01
N ILE A 149 8.02 -4.00 -8.91
CA ILE A 149 8.04 -4.98 -10.01
C ILE A 149 7.13 -4.53 -11.16
N GLY A 150 6.01 -3.86 -10.85
CA GLY A 150 5.10 -3.30 -11.86
C GLY A 150 5.77 -2.29 -12.81
N ARG A 151 6.85 -1.67 -12.36
CA ARG A 151 7.67 -0.72 -13.14
C ARG A 151 8.78 -1.36 -13.95
N THR A 152 8.81 -2.68 -14.03
CA THR A 152 9.73 -3.39 -14.94
C THR A 152 9.35 -3.08 -16.38
N LEU A 153 10.32 -2.61 -17.18
CA LEU A 153 10.15 -2.39 -18.62
C LEU A 153 10.02 -3.75 -19.31
N ILE A 154 8.95 -3.93 -20.07
CA ILE A 154 8.72 -5.12 -20.89
C ILE A 154 9.04 -4.87 -22.37
N ASN A 155 9.07 -3.59 -22.77
CA ASN A 155 9.55 -3.10 -24.05
C ASN A 155 9.95 -1.62 -23.92
N GLU A 156 10.36 -0.98 -25.02
CA GLU A 156 10.87 0.39 -25.02
C GLU A 156 9.89 1.46 -24.48
N ASN A 157 8.58 1.18 -24.49
CA ASN A 157 7.53 2.16 -24.17
C ASN A 157 6.50 1.69 -23.14
N SER A 158 6.67 0.52 -22.52
CA SER A 158 5.66 -0.06 -21.64
C SER A 158 6.26 -0.72 -20.43
N TYR A 159 5.64 -0.46 -19.30
CA TYR A 159 5.89 -1.18 -18.06
C TYR A 159 4.99 -2.42 -17.93
N LEU A 160 5.36 -3.34 -17.09
CA LEU A 160 4.57 -4.54 -16.79
C LEU A 160 3.13 -4.17 -16.38
N GLU A 161 2.97 -3.16 -15.52
CA GLU A 161 1.64 -2.71 -15.07
C GLU A 161 0.76 -2.11 -16.17
N ASP A 162 1.36 -1.58 -17.25
CA ASP A 162 0.61 -1.02 -18.37
C ASP A 162 -0.09 -2.12 -19.20
N VAL A 163 0.30 -3.39 -19.01
CA VAL A 163 -0.26 -4.53 -19.75
C VAL A 163 -1.15 -5.40 -18.87
N ILE A 164 -0.75 -5.66 -17.62
CA ILE A 164 -1.42 -6.67 -16.78
C ILE A 164 -2.15 -6.12 -15.55
N SER A 165 -2.14 -4.79 -15.30
CA SER A 165 -2.91 -4.22 -14.20
C SER A 165 -4.42 -4.21 -14.48
N ALA A 166 -5.22 -4.10 -13.42
CA ALA A 166 -6.68 -3.96 -13.58
C ALA A 166 -7.05 -2.70 -14.40
N ARG A 167 -6.28 -1.61 -14.27
CA ARG A 167 -6.44 -0.40 -15.10
C ARG A 167 -6.19 -0.70 -16.58
N ALA A 168 -5.11 -1.43 -16.89
CA ALA A 168 -4.77 -1.79 -18.25
C ALA A 168 -5.86 -2.66 -18.89
N TRP A 169 -6.33 -3.65 -18.16
CA TRP A 169 -7.42 -4.51 -18.60
C TRP A 169 -8.73 -3.74 -18.82
N THR A 170 -9.09 -2.86 -17.89
CA THR A 170 -10.27 -2.01 -18.02
C THR A 170 -10.19 -1.12 -19.25
N LYS A 171 -9.03 -0.53 -19.51
CA LYS A 171 -8.78 0.26 -20.73
C LYS A 171 -8.95 -0.59 -21.99
N LYS A 172 -8.33 -1.77 -22.02
CA LYS A 172 -8.42 -2.69 -23.15
C LYS A 172 -9.85 -3.14 -23.43
N CYS A 173 -10.61 -3.46 -22.38
CA CYS A 173 -12.03 -3.82 -22.52
C CYS A 173 -12.84 -2.67 -23.13
N LYS A 174 -12.61 -1.42 -22.67
CA LYS A 174 -13.29 -0.26 -23.24
C LYS A 174 -12.98 -0.06 -24.73
N GLU A 175 -11.70 -0.15 -25.11
CA GLU A 175 -11.26 -0.05 -26.51
C GLU A 175 -11.92 -1.12 -27.38
N LEU A 176 -12.02 -2.37 -26.90
CA LEU A 176 -12.68 -3.46 -27.62
C LEU A 176 -14.19 -3.24 -27.73
N LEU A 177 -14.83 -2.67 -26.69
CA LEU A 177 -16.24 -2.30 -26.71
C LEU A 177 -16.54 -1.23 -27.75
N GLU A 178 -15.69 -0.21 -27.85
CA GLU A 178 -15.82 0.87 -28.83
C GLU A 178 -15.61 0.37 -30.26
N GLN A 179 -14.73 -0.61 -30.48
CA GLN A 179 -14.44 -1.18 -31.80
C GLN A 179 -15.47 -2.20 -32.27
N ASN A 180 -16.08 -2.95 -31.37
CA ASN A 180 -17.06 -4.00 -31.64
C ASN A 180 -18.38 -3.67 -30.92
N GLN A 181 -19.33 -3.07 -31.63
CA GLN A 181 -20.68 -2.80 -31.10
C GLN A 181 -21.52 -4.07 -30.79
N ASN A 182 -20.92 -5.27 -30.70
CA ASN A 182 -21.64 -6.54 -30.55
C ASN A 182 -21.31 -7.31 -29.29
N THR A 183 -22.28 -7.38 -28.43
CA THR A 183 -22.91 -8.39 -27.55
C THR A 183 -22.08 -9.30 -26.64
N GLN A 184 -20.98 -9.88 -26.99
CA GLN A 184 -20.22 -10.79 -26.09
C GLN A 184 -19.47 -10.07 -24.94
N ILE A 185 -19.13 -8.82 -25.13
CA ILE A 185 -18.36 -8.02 -24.17
C ILE A 185 -19.23 -7.57 -22.99
N ASN A 186 -20.55 -7.47 -23.14
CA ASN A 186 -21.45 -7.19 -22.03
C ASN A 186 -21.48 -8.33 -20.99
N GLU A 187 -21.31 -9.57 -21.41
CA GLU A 187 -21.15 -10.72 -20.50
C GLU A 187 -19.79 -10.70 -19.79
N TYR A 188 -18.71 -10.40 -20.50
CA TYR A 188 -17.39 -10.25 -19.90
C TYR A 188 -17.33 -9.09 -18.90
N ASN A 189 -17.97 -7.95 -19.20
CA ASN A 189 -18.04 -6.80 -18.31
C ASN A 189 -18.84 -7.11 -17.04
N LYS A 190 -19.93 -7.85 -17.14
CA LYS A 190 -20.70 -8.37 -15.99
C LYS A 190 -19.85 -9.34 -15.17
N THR A 191 -19.11 -10.23 -15.81
CA THR A 191 -18.24 -11.20 -15.15
C THR A 191 -17.07 -10.50 -14.46
N TYR A 192 -16.43 -9.50 -15.09
CA TYR A 192 -15.35 -8.72 -14.48
C TYR A 192 -15.85 -7.91 -13.29
N GLN A 193 -16.99 -7.24 -13.38
CA GLN A 193 -17.60 -6.52 -12.26
C GLN A 193 -17.97 -7.48 -11.12
N SER A 194 -18.43 -8.68 -11.43
CA SER A 194 -18.73 -9.72 -10.45
C SER A 194 -17.46 -10.21 -9.76
N ILE A 195 -16.40 -10.48 -10.50
CA ILE A 195 -15.10 -10.90 -9.96
C ILE A 195 -14.48 -9.77 -9.13
N SER A 196 -14.48 -8.55 -9.60
CA SER A 196 -14.00 -7.38 -8.85
C SER A 196 -14.78 -7.18 -7.55
N THR A 197 -16.09 -7.35 -7.58
CA THR A 197 -16.95 -7.27 -6.39
C THR A 197 -16.67 -8.40 -5.41
N ILE A 198 -16.41 -9.61 -5.88
CA ILE A 198 -16.06 -10.76 -5.05
C ILE A 198 -14.67 -10.57 -4.43
N LEU A 199 -13.68 -10.13 -5.22
CA LEU A 199 -12.33 -9.85 -4.73
C LEU A 199 -12.34 -8.74 -3.68
N ASN A 200 -13.05 -7.63 -3.93
CA ASN A 200 -13.15 -6.54 -2.96
C ASN A 200 -13.85 -6.99 -1.66
N LYS A 201 -14.93 -7.79 -1.75
CA LYS A 201 -15.57 -8.37 -0.56
C LYS A 201 -14.66 -9.30 0.24
N HIS A 202 -13.74 -10.02 -0.41
CA HIS A 202 -12.77 -10.89 0.27
C HIS A 202 -11.67 -10.07 0.93
N ILE A 203 -11.21 -9.00 0.28
CA ILE A 203 -10.19 -8.07 0.83
C ILE A 203 -10.75 -7.31 2.05
N ASP A 204 -12.03 -6.93 2.02
CA ASP A 204 -12.68 -6.24 3.16
C ASP A 204 -12.93 -7.16 4.37
N ASN A 205 -12.80 -8.47 4.20
CA ASN A 205 -12.97 -9.48 5.27
C ASN A 205 -11.65 -10.05 5.80
N LEU A 206 -10.49 -9.61 5.28
CA LEU A 206 -9.16 -9.91 5.81
C LEU A 206 -8.69 -8.78 6.71
#